data_4dcfba524695c6834fcbbc44353cdd0c
#
_entry.id   4dcfba524695c6834fcbbc44353cdd0c
#
_cell.length_a   1.000
_cell.length_b   1.000
_cell.length_c   1.000
_cell.angle_alpha   90.00
_cell.angle_beta   90.00
_cell.angle_gamma   90.00
#
_symmetry.space_group_name_H-M   'P 1'
#
loop_
_entity.id
_entity.type
_entity.pdbx_description
1 polymer ?
#
loop_
_entity_poly.entity_id
_entity_poly.type
_entity_poly.pdbx_seq_one_letter_code
_entity_poly.pdbx_strand_id
1 'polypeptide(L)'
;ILQRGNIAASVDRTQAAADNKDTYRNTGLYRLFPEAEFGVCPAWAWAIHRCVDALVTLKEVRSEAIAITGHSRGGKTVLLAGATDKRIAITNPNNSGIGGAGLNRLKMKGSEVIDSFFGSGNIFWFGREFAAHRHRDTELPYDNHYLHALIAPRGLLLTEAYEDHDANPAGTYAAALSARRAYQMLGKKEAIGWAYRESGHAHLLAVRVRVLGPVGRLQEEVGV
;
A
#
# COMPACT_ATOMS: atom_id res chain seq x y z
N ILE A 1 -9.86 0.16 17.89
CA ILE A 1 -10.69 -0.47 16.82
C ILE A 1 -11.85 -1.21 17.49
N LEU A 2 -11.62 -2.24 18.31
CA LEU A 2 -12.66 -3.08 18.94
C LEU A 2 -13.61 -2.26 19.82
N GLN A 3 -13.09 -1.33 20.62
CA GLN A 3 -13.89 -0.44 21.49
C GLN A 3 -14.89 0.46 20.73
N ARG A 4 -14.70 0.60 19.42
CA ARG A 4 -15.60 1.38 18.54
C ARG A 4 -16.57 0.47 17.76
N GLY A 5 -16.74 -0.79 18.16
CA GLY A 5 -17.67 -1.74 17.53
C GLY A 5 -17.18 -2.30 16.19
N ASN A 6 -15.88 -2.22 15.90
CA ASN A 6 -15.31 -2.80 14.68
C ASN A 6 -14.76 -4.20 14.95
N ILE A 7 -14.82 -5.06 13.94
CA ILE A 7 -14.14 -6.35 13.93
C ILE A 7 -12.71 -6.14 13.43
N ALA A 8 -11.73 -6.75 14.10
CA ALA A 8 -10.34 -6.78 13.65
C ALA A 8 -9.99 -8.18 13.17
N ALA A 9 -9.47 -8.28 11.94
CA ALA A 9 -8.92 -9.49 11.37
C ALA A 9 -7.45 -9.30 11.04
N SER A 10 -6.64 -10.31 11.28
CA SER A 10 -5.22 -10.32 10.93
C SER A 10 -4.94 -11.43 9.93
N VAL A 11 -4.15 -11.12 8.91
CA VAL A 11 -3.74 -12.09 7.88
C VAL A 11 -2.26 -12.39 8.07
N ASP A 12 -1.94 -13.66 8.29
CA ASP A 12 -0.55 -14.12 8.18
C ASP A 12 -0.20 -14.33 6.70
N ARG A 13 0.33 -13.28 6.08
CA ARG A 13 0.73 -13.29 4.68
C ARG A 13 1.80 -14.32 4.35
N THR A 14 2.61 -14.73 5.34
CA THR A 14 3.73 -15.67 5.13
C THR A 14 3.26 -17.08 4.76
N GLN A 15 2.00 -17.41 5.04
CA GLN A 15 1.37 -18.65 4.58
C GLN A 15 1.17 -18.67 3.06
N ALA A 16 0.95 -17.51 2.43
CA ALA A 16 0.86 -17.42 0.97
C ALA A 16 2.22 -17.42 0.29
N ALA A 17 3.23 -16.83 0.92
CA ALA A 17 4.63 -16.87 0.49
C ALA A 17 5.53 -16.44 1.66
N ALA A 18 6.59 -17.17 1.94
CA ALA A 18 7.54 -16.78 2.98
C ALA A 18 8.19 -15.44 2.67
N ASP A 19 8.36 -14.60 3.70
CA ASP A 19 9.09 -13.33 3.59
C ASP A 19 10.60 -13.57 3.72
N ASN A 20 11.12 -14.42 2.85
CA ASN A 20 12.51 -14.84 2.85
C ASN A 20 12.95 -15.16 1.42
N LYS A 21 14.02 -14.47 0.95
CA LYS A 21 14.51 -14.55 -0.43
C LYS A 21 14.97 -15.96 -0.85
N ASP A 22 15.43 -16.77 0.10
CA ASP A 22 16.01 -18.09 -0.17
C ASP A 22 14.96 -19.22 -0.14
N THR A 23 13.80 -18.97 0.52
CA THR A 23 12.80 -20.03 0.76
C THR A 23 11.45 -19.76 0.14
N TYR A 24 11.13 -18.51 -0.26
CA TYR A 24 9.76 -18.17 -0.72
C TYR A 24 9.25 -19.06 -1.86
N ARG A 25 10.12 -19.46 -2.79
CA ARG A 25 9.78 -20.35 -3.90
C ARG A 25 9.30 -21.75 -3.48
N ASN A 26 9.65 -22.15 -2.25
CA ASN A 26 9.28 -23.45 -1.70
C ASN A 26 8.07 -23.36 -0.76
N THR A 27 7.34 -22.24 -0.73
CA THR A 27 6.25 -22.00 0.21
C THR A 27 4.98 -21.51 -0.48
N GLY A 28 3.86 -21.69 0.20
CA GLY A 28 2.55 -21.15 -0.17
C GLY A 28 2.19 -21.35 -1.66
N LEU A 29 1.84 -20.26 -2.32
CA LEU A 29 1.39 -20.27 -3.72
C LEU A 29 2.44 -20.79 -4.71
N TYR A 30 3.72 -20.59 -4.44
CA TYR A 30 4.77 -21.05 -5.36
C TYR A 30 4.89 -22.56 -5.43
N ARG A 31 4.42 -23.28 -4.40
CA ARG A 31 4.34 -24.76 -4.45
C ARG A 31 3.26 -25.23 -5.43
N LEU A 32 2.21 -24.41 -5.63
CA LEU A 32 1.14 -24.69 -6.57
C LEU A 32 1.44 -24.16 -7.99
N PHE A 33 2.21 -23.06 -8.05
CA PHE A 33 2.57 -22.37 -9.28
C PHE A 33 4.11 -22.16 -9.33
N PRO A 34 4.91 -23.21 -9.52
CA PRO A 34 6.37 -23.13 -9.47
C PRO A 34 6.96 -22.21 -10.54
N GLU A 35 6.29 -22.10 -11.68
CA GLU A 35 6.73 -21.24 -12.80
C GLU A 35 6.26 -19.78 -12.67
N ALA A 36 5.63 -19.40 -11.55
CA ALA A 36 5.16 -18.04 -11.36
C ALA A 36 6.30 -17.02 -11.36
N GLU A 37 6.14 -15.95 -12.14
CA GLU A 37 7.12 -14.85 -12.23
C GLU A 37 6.74 -13.64 -11.37
N PHE A 38 5.60 -13.68 -10.66
CA PHE A 38 5.23 -12.64 -9.71
C PHE A 38 6.10 -12.70 -8.45
N GLY A 39 6.29 -11.55 -7.79
CA GLY A 39 6.95 -11.48 -6.48
C GLY A 39 6.01 -11.82 -5.33
N VAL A 40 6.51 -11.80 -4.10
CA VAL A 40 5.70 -12.20 -2.93
C VAL A 40 4.62 -11.18 -2.56
N CYS A 41 4.76 -9.88 -2.88
CA CYS A 41 3.71 -8.90 -2.61
C CYS A 41 2.38 -9.24 -3.31
N PRO A 42 2.33 -9.63 -4.59
CA PRO A 42 1.13 -10.18 -5.23
C PRO A 42 0.59 -11.44 -4.55
N ALA A 43 1.45 -12.36 -4.09
CA ALA A 43 1.02 -13.55 -3.35
C ALA A 43 0.34 -13.17 -2.02
N TRP A 44 0.90 -12.19 -1.31
CA TRP A 44 0.33 -11.66 -0.07
C TRP A 44 -0.98 -10.90 -0.31
N ALA A 45 -1.09 -10.13 -1.41
CA ALA A 45 -2.34 -9.48 -1.80
C ALA A 45 -3.43 -10.51 -2.09
N TRP A 46 -3.09 -11.62 -2.75
CA TRP A 46 -4.01 -12.75 -2.95
C TRP A 46 -4.50 -13.33 -1.61
N ALA A 47 -3.63 -13.48 -0.60
CA ALA A 47 -4.04 -13.94 0.73
C ALA A 47 -5.05 -12.99 1.38
N ILE A 48 -4.87 -11.68 1.21
CA ILE A 48 -5.86 -10.68 1.68
C ILE A 48 -7.20 -10.90 0.97
N HIS A 49 -7.21 -11.14 -0.34
CA HIS A 49 -8.46 -11.44 -1.07
C HIS A 49 -9.14 -12.70 -0.55
N ARG A 50 -8.39 -13.76 -0.21
CA ARG A 50 -8.96 -14.99 0.42
C ARG A 50 -9.54 -14.70 1.80
N CYS A 51 -8.90 -13.80 2.57
CA CYS A 51 -9.47 -13.34 3.83
C CYS A 51 -10.79 -12.57 3.60
N VAL A 52 -10.84 -11.69 2.59
CA VAL A 52 -12.09 -11.00 2.20
C VAL A 52 -13.18 -12.00 1.81
N ASP A 53 -12.85 -13.07 1.06
CA ASP A 53 -13.82 -14.11 0.72
C ASP A 53 -14.46 -14.73 1.97
N ALA A 54 -13.66 -15.01 2.99
CA ALA A 54 -14.17 -15.56 4.24
C ALA A 54 -14.99 -14.51 5.02
N LEU A 55 -14.51 -13.28 5.10
CA LEU A 55 -15.18 -12.20 5.85
C LEU A 55 -16.57 -11.89 5.32
N VAL A 56 -16.77 -11.88 4.00
CA VAL A 56 -18.08 -11.57 3.41
C VAL A 56 -19.14 -12.65 3.64
N THR A 57 -18.75 -13.84 4.11
CA THR A 57 -19.68 -14.90 4.49
C THR A 57 -20.19 -14.80 5.93
N LEU A 58 -19.55 -13.96 6.75
CA LEU A 58 -19.89 -13.80 8.16
C LEU A 58 -21.02 -12.78 8.32
N LYS A 59 -22.12 -13.16 8.97
CA LYS A 59 -23.27 -12.27 9.19
C LYS A 59 -22.99 -11.07 10.08
N GLU A 60 -21.94 -11.14 10.88
CA GLU A 60 -21.47 -10.08 11.76
C GLU A 60 -20.66 -9.02 11.00
N VAL A 61 -20.24 -9.30 9.77
CA VAL A 61 -19.43 -8.42 8.94
C VAL A 61 -20.29 -7.68 7.93
N ARG A 62 -20.20 -6.35 7.94
CA ARG A 62 -20.76 -5.53 6.86
C ARG A 62 -19.82 -5.61 5.65
N SER A 63 -20.19 -6.41 4.66
CA SER A 63 -19.36 -6.67 3.47
C SER A 63 -18.98 -5.41 2.70
N GLU A 64 -19.81 -4.36 2.75
CA GLU A 64 -19.58 -3.06 2.11
C GLU A 64 -18.67 -2.13 2.93
N ALA A 65 -18.22 -2.54 4.13
CA ALA A 65 -17.42 -1.73 5.05
C ALA A 65 -16.06 -2.37 5.40
N ILE A 66 -15.52 -3.23 4.55
CA ILE A 66 -14.23 -3.85 4.76
C ILE A 66 -13.12 -2.83 4.50
N ALA A 67 -12.30 -2.56 5.50
CA ALA A 67 -11.12 -1.71 5.40
C ALA A 67 -9.85 -2.54 5.60
N ILE A 68 -8.81 -2.24 4.84
CA ILE A 68 -7.50 -2.88 5.00
C ILE A 68 -6.42 -1.84 5.28
N THR A 69 -5.46 -2.21 6.12
CA THR A 69 -4.29 -1.40 6.42
C THR A 69 -3.03 -2.25 6.47
N GLY A 70 -1.91 -1.66 6.13
CA GLY A 70 -0.60 -2.31 6.21
C GLY A 70 0.52 -1.30 6.25
N HIS A 71 1.62 -1.65 6.91
CA HIS A 71 2.80 -0.82 7.09
C HIS A 71 3.97 -1.32 6.25
N SER A 72 4.78 -0.40 5.70
CA SER A 72 6.01 -0.71 4.96
C SER A 72 5.71 -1.67 3.78
N ARG A 73 6.38 -2.82 3.67
CA ARG A 73 6.07 -3.87 2.69
C ARG A 73 4.62 -4.36 2.76
N GLY A 74 4.02 -4.35 3.96
CA GLY A 74 2.59 -4.59 4.14
C GLY A 74 1.73 -3.50 3.52
N GLY A 75 2.19 -2.26 3.52
CA GLY A 75 1.57 -1.13 2.83
C GLY A 75 1.59 -1.31 1.30
N LYS A 76 2.73 -1.76 0.73
CA LYS A 76 2.83 -2.14 -0.69
C LYS A 76 1.79 -3.20 -1.05
N THR A 77 1.65 -4.21 -0.18
CA THR A 77 0.71 -5.32 -0.35
C THR A 77 -0.76 -4.87 -0.31
N VAL A 78 -1.15 -4.08 0.70
CA VAL A 78 -2.56 -3.63 0.82
C VAL A 78 -2.95 -2.66 -0.28
N LEU A 79 -2.02 -1.83 -0.76
CA LEU A 79 -2.29 -0.96 -1.91
C LEU A 79 -2.65 -1.79 -3.15
N LEU A 80 -1.86 -2.83 -3.45
CA LEU A 80 -2.13 -3.75 -4.54
C LEU A 80 -3.46 -4.50 -4.33
N ALA A 81 -3.69 -5.02 -3.11
CA ALA A 81 -4.93 -5.73 -2.79
C ALA A 81 -6.17 -4.83 -2.97
N GLY A 82 -6.11 -3.58 -2.48
CA GLY A 82 -7.20 -2.62 -2.63
C GLY A 82 -7.44 -2.21 -4.08
N ALA A 83 -6.38 -2.09 -4.89
CA ALA A 83 -6.49 -1.78 -6.31
C ALA A 83 -7.13 -2.91 -7.13
N THR A 84 -6.97 -4.17 -6.69
CA THR A 84 -7.37 -5.37 -7.44
C THR A 84 -8.61 -6.09 -6.90
N ASP A 85 -9.13 -5.71 -5.71
CA ASP A 85 -10.38 -6.25 -5.16
C ASP A 85 -11.37 -5.12 -4.83
N LYS A 86 -12.45 -5.05 -5.60
CA LYS A 86 -13.49 -4.02 -5.47
C LYS A 86 -14.33 -4.13 -4.20
N ARG A 87 -14.29 -5.23 -3.47
CA ARG A 87 -15.02 -5.44 -2.20
C ARG A 87 -14.37 -4.70 -1.04
N ILE A 88 -13.12 -4.29 -1.19
CA ILE A 88 -12.38 -3.52 -0.18
C ILE A 88 -12.84 -2.07 -0.27
N ALA A 89 -13.58 -1.62 0.74
CA ALA A 89 -14.17 -0.28 0.78
C ALA A 89 -13.15 0.82 1.07
N ILE A 90 -12.17 0.54 1.94
CA ILE A 90 -11.11 1.50 2.31
C ILE A 90 -9.74 0.81 2.30
N THR A 91 -8.78 1.46 1.66
CA THR A 91 -7.39 1.01 1.62
C THR A 91 -6.50 2.04 2.30
N ASN A 92 -5.68 1.58 3.27
CA ASN A 92 -4.74 2.45 3.98
C ASN A 92 -3.31 1.87 3.94
N PRO A 93 -2.50 2.18 2.91
CA PRO A 93 -1.08 1.94 2.94
C PRO A 93 -0.39 2.95 3.85
N ASN A 94 0.49 2.48 4.74
CA ASN A 94 1.26 3.31 5.65
C ASN A 94 2.76 3.18 5.35
N ASN A 95 3.45 4.29 5.15
CA ASN A 95 4.90 4.35 4.91
C ASN A 95 5.39 3.29 3.90
N SER A 96 4.77 3.22 2.75
CA SER A 96 4.94 2.07 1.85
C SER A 96 5.97 2.26 0.74
N GLY A 97 6.50 3.46 0.56
CA GLY A 97 7.60 3.73 -0.36
C GLY A 97 7.33 3.43 -1.83
N ILE A 98 8.40 3.32 -2.61
CA ILE A 98 8.30 2.94 -4.02
C ILE A 98 7.85 1.48 -4.16
N GLY A 99 7.22 1.14 -5.30
CA GLY A 99 6.52 -0.15 -5.41
C GLY A 99 5.30 -0.28 -4.48
N GLY A 100 4.99 0.80 -3.74
CA GLY A 100 3.84 1.02 -2.88
C GLY A 100 3.17 2.34 -3.22
N ALA A 101 2.96 3.23 -2.23
CA ALA A 101 2.25 4.49 -2.45
C ALA A 101 3.13 5.60 -3.08
N GLY A 102 4.45 5.57 -2.88
CA GLY A 102 5.38 6.56 -3.43
C GLY A 102 5.62 6.39 -4.92
N LEU A 103 5.76 7.50 -5.66
CA LEU A 103 6.14 7.46 -7.08
C LEU A 103 7.55 6.87 -7.25
N ASN A 104 7.72 6.05 -8.29
CA ASN A 104 9.02 5.53 -8.69
C ASN A 104 9.86 6.60 -9.41
N ARG A 105 9.22 7.52 -10.14
CA ARG A 105 9.89 8.55 -10.95
C ARG A 105 10.25 9.82 -10.17
N LEU A 106 9.45 10.19 -9.17
CA LEU A 106 9.68 11.36 -8.32
C LEU A 106 10.09 10.90 -6.92
N LYS A 107 11.33 11.17 -6.56
CA LYS A 107 11.95 10.69 -5.31
C LYS A 107 12.58 11.84 -4.53
N MET A 108 12.48 11.76 -3.22
CA MET A 108 13.26 12.59 -2.31
C MET A 108 14.70 12.07 -2.23
N LYS A 109 15.62 12.92 -1.79
CA LYS A 109 16.96 12.46 -1.42
C LYS A 109 16.86 11.43 -0.28
N GLY A 110 17.46 10.28 -0.45
CA GLY A 110 17.43 9.17 0.51
C GLY A 110 16.28 8.18 0.34
N SER A 111 15.37 8.41 -0.63
CA SER A 111 14.28 7.46 -0.90
C SER A 111 14.77 6.14 -1.50
N GLU A 112 14.01 5.08 -1.23
CA GLU A 112 14.16 3.80 -1.95
C GLU A 112 14.25 4.03 -3.47
N VAL A 113 15.01 3.20 -4.13
CA VAL A 113 15.08 3.04 -5.58
C VAL A 113 14.98 1.56 -5.91
N ILE A 114 14.75 1.18 -7.16
CA ILE A 114 14.70 -0.25 -7.53
C ILE A 114 16.00 -0.96 -7.12
N ASP A 115 17.14 -0.29 -7.24
CA ASP A 115 18.44 -0.81 -6.84
C ASP A 115 18.56 -1.08 -5.33
N SER A 116 17.86 -0.34 -4.48
CA SER A 116 17.83 -0.58 -3.02
C SER A 116 17.35 -1.99 -2.70
N PHE A 117 16.37 -2.50 -3.46
CA PHE A 117 15.83 -3.85 -3.27
C PHE A 117 16.81 -4.94 -3.69
N PHE A 118 17.67 -4.69 -4.65
CA PHE A 118 18.78 -5.60 -4.97
C PHE A 118 19.83 -5.60 -3.86
N GLY A 119 20.22 -4.41 -3.38
CA GLY A 119 21.19 -4.25 -2.30
C GLY A 119 20.74 -4.89 -0.98
N SER A 120 19.46 -4.73 -0.63
CA SER A 120 18.87 -5.34 0.58
C SER A 120 18.47 -6.80 0.41
N GLY A 121 18.53 -7.35 -0.80
CA GLY A 121 18.05 -8.69 -1.13
C GLY A 121 16.53 -8.83 -1.19
N ASN A 122 15.77 -7.73 -1.19
CA ASN A 122 14.31 -7.70 -1.14
C ASN A 122 13.63 -7.61 -2.50
N ILE A 123 14.38 -7.72 -3.59
CA ILE A 123 13.82 -7.65 -4.96
C ILE A 123 12.77 -8.74 -5.21
N PHE A 124 12.82 -9.86 -4.49
CA PHE A 124 11.82 -10.92 -4.56
C PHE A 124 10.40 -10.50 -4.13
N TRP A 125 10.25 -9.32 -3.51
CA TRP A 125 8.91 -8.76 -3.24
C TRP A 125 8.16 -8.44 -4.52
N PHE A 126 8.87 -8.17 -5.60
CA PHE A 126 8.34 -7.72 -6.89
C PHE A 126 8.49 -8.78 -7.96
N GLY A 127 7.74 -8.64 -9.04
CA GLY A 127 7.85 -9.50 -10.21
C GLY A 127 9.05 -9.15 -11.09
N ARG A 128 9.35 -10.04 -12.02
CA ARG A 128 10.47 -9.94 -12.96
C ARG A 128 10.48 -8.62 -13.74
N GLU A 129 9.32 -8.17 -14.20
CA GLU A 129 9.20 -6.94 -15.00
C GLU A 129 9.62 -5.69 -14.21
N PHE A 130 9.29 -5.60 -12.93
CA PHE A 130 9.77 -4.51 -12.07
C PHE A 130 11.29 -4.59 -11.88
N ALA A 131 11.81 -5.77 -11.61
CA ALA A 131 13.24 -6.01 -11.42
C ALA A 131 14.07 -5.68 -12.68
N ALA A 132 13.50 -5.87 -13.87
CA ALA A 132 14.16 -5.56 -15.15
C ALA A 132 14.43 -4.05 -15.35
N HIS A 133 13.78 -3.19 -14.56
CA HIS A 133 13.98 -1.74 -14.60
C HIS A 133 15.07 -1.25 -13.61
N ARG A 134 15.92 -2.15 -13.14
CA ARG A 134 17.10 -1.77 -12.35
C ARG A 134 17.91 -0.67 -13.08
N HIS A 135 18.33 0.38 -12.36
CA HIS A 135 19.00 1.58 -12.89
C HIS A 135 18.15 2.41 -13.88
N ARG A 136 16.88 2.08 -14.10
CA ARG A 136 16.00 2.69 -15.08
C ARG A 136 14.60 2.96 -14.53
N ASP A 137 14.49 3.39 -13.26
CA ASP A 137 13.22 3.65 -12.56
C ASP A 137 12.29 4.58 -13.34
N THR A 138 12.87 5.54 -14.11
CA THR A 138 12.11 6.50 -14.90
C THR A 138 11.52 5.91 -16.18
N GLU A 139 11.97 4.74 -16.60
CA GLU A 139 11.52 4.05 -17.80
C GLU A 139 10.39 3.05 -17.55
N LEU A 140 9.97 2.87 -16.29
CA LEU A 140 8.80 2.04 -15.98
C LEU A 140 7.60 2.51 -16.83
N PRO A 141 6.84 1.60 -17.47
CA PRO A 141 5.69 1.95 -18.31
C PRO A 141 4.51 2.51 -17.51
N TYR A 142 4.56 2.45 -16.19
CA TYR A 142 3.55 2.96 -15.25
C TYR A 142 4.23 3.65 -14.06
N ASP A 143 3.42 4.30 -13.20
CA ASP A 143 3.85 4.72 -11.88
C ASP A 143 2.72 4.54 -10.86
N ASN A 144 3.02 4.57 -9.58
CA ASN A 144 2.13 4.10 -8.52
C ASN A 144 0.83 4.91 -8.36
N HIS A 145 0.75 6.13 -8.89
CA HIS A 145 -0.52 6.86 -8.96
C HIS A 145 -1.62 6.10 -9.74
N TYR A 146 -1.28 5.18 -10.63
CA TYR A 146 -2.26 4.30 -11.27
C TYR A 146 -2.90 3.34 -10.28
N LEU A 147 -2.14 2.76 -9.32
CA LEU A 147 -2.72 1.92 -8.27
C LEU A 147 -3.66 2.73 -7.37
N HIS A 148 -3.30 3.98 -7.04
CA HIS A 148 -4.20 4.88 -6.33
C HIS A 148 -5.50 5.14 -7.11
N ALA A 149 -5.39 5.39 -8.42
CA ALA A 149 -6.53 5.66 -9.29
C ALA A 149 -7.45 4.43 -9.46
N LEU A 150 -6.90 3.22 -9.48
CA LEU A 150 -7.67 1.97 -9.56
C LEU A 150 -8.55 1.71 -8.33
N ILE A 151 -8.25 2.33 -7.18
CA ILE A 151 -9.08 2.23 -5.98
C ILE A 151 -10.34 3.09 -6.12
N ALA A 152 -10.30 4.18 -6.90
CA ALA A 152 -11.45 5.06 -7.09
C ALA A 152 -12.69 4.27 -7.60
N PRO A 153 -13.91 4.61 -7.14
CA PRO A 153 -14.30 5.71 -6.24
C PRO A 153 -14.28 5.34 -4.74
N ARG A 154 -13.70 4.19 -4.36
CA ARG A 154 -13.61 3.69 -2.98
C ARG A 154 -12.61 4.52 -2.16
N GLY A 155 -12.60 4.35 -0.83
CA GLY A 155 -11.73 5.11 0.06
C GLY A 155 -10.24 4.74 -0.10
N LEU A 156 -9.39 5.75 -0.24
CA LEU A 156 -7.94 5.64 -0.13
C LEU A 156 -7.43 6.64 0.88
N LEU A 157 -6.84 6.17 1.97
CA LEU A 157 -6.18 6.99 2.98
C LEU A 157 -4.69 6.69 2.98
N LEU A 158 -3.87 7.65 2.59
CA LEU A 158 -2.42 7.53 2.58
C LEU A 158 -1.87 8.07 3.90
N THR A 159 -1.18 7.24 4.66
CA THR A 159 -0.58 7.65 5.93
C THR A 159 0.94 7.53 5.86
N GLU A 160 1.63 8.65 6.14
CA GLU A 160 3.08 8.76 5.98
C GLU A 160 3.72 9.45 7.19
N ALA A 161 5.03 9.34 7.30
CA ALA A 161 5.84 10.11 8.23
C ALA A 161 6.77 11.05 7.47
N TYR A 162 6.85 12.31 7.89
CA TYR A 162 7.69 13.32 7.22
C TYR A 162 9.17 12.97 7.21
N GLU A 163 9.65 12.33 8.27
CA GLU A 163 11.06 11.98 8.45
C GLU A 163 11.43 10.60 7.85
N ASP A 164 10.46 9.89 7.32
CA ASP A 164 10.69 8.60 6.65
C ASP A 164 11.05 8.83 5.17
N HIS A 165 12.23 9.38 4.95
CA HIS A 165 12.70 9.71 3.60
C HIS A 165 12.77 8.47 2.70
N ASP A 166 13.09 7.31 3.28
CA ASP A 166 13.15 6.04 2.58
C ASP A 166 11.80 5.69 1.93
N ALA A 167 10.68 5.94 2.63
CA ALA A 167 9.33 5.73 2.11
C ALA A 167 8.87 6.79 1.09
N ASN A 168 9.66 7.83 0.80
CA ASN A 168 9.33 8.85 -0.19
C ASN A 168 7.99 9.57 0.05
N PRO A 169 7.76 10.20 1.22
CA PRO A 169 6.49 10.85 1.53
C PRO A 169 6.08 11.94 0.51
N ALA A 170 7.03 12.67 -0.07
CA ALA A 170 6.75 13.64 -1.12
C ALA A 170 6.25 12.96 -2.42
N GLY A 171 6.83 11.81 -2.78
CA GLY A 171 6.38 11.00 -3.91
C GLY A 171 4.98 10.42 -3.68
N THR A 172 4.65 10.01 -2.46
CA THR A 172 3.31 9.57 -2.07
C THR A 172 2.28 10.69 -2.23
N TYR A 173 2.62 11.91 -1.78
CA TYR A 173 1.76 13.07 -1.94
C TYR A 173 1.50 13.41 -3.41
N ALA A 174 2.55 13.43 -4.22
CA ALA A 174 2.43 13.71 -5.66
C ALA A 174 1.60 12.63 -6.39
N ALA A 175 1.75 11.34 -6.00
CA ALA A 175 0.93 10.25 -6.50
C ALA A 175 -0.56 10.44 -6.16
N ALA A 176 -0.85 10.83 -4.91
CA ALA A 176 -2.21 11.11 -4.45
C ALA A 176 -2.86 12.25 -5.26
N LEU A 177 -2.15 13.36 -5.46
CA LEU A 177 -2.63 14.50 -6.25
C LEU A 177 -2.91 14.09 -7.71
N SER A 178 -2.06 13.27 -8.30
CA SER A 178 -2.24 12.77 -9.66
C SER A 178 -3.47 11.87 -9.76
N ALA A 179 -3.62 10.92 -8.84
CA ALA A 179 -4.75 9.99 -8.79
C ALA A 179 -6.08 10.70 -8.48
N ARG A 180 -6.06 11.81 -7.74
CA ARG A 180 -7.26 12.57 -7.37
C ARG A 180 -8.10 12.99 -8.58
N ARG A 181 -7.48 13.14 -9.75
CA ARG A 181 -8.18 13.40 -11.00
C ARG A 181 -9.20 12.29 -11.35
N ALA A 182 -8.83 11.02 -11.15
CA ALA A 182 -9.75 9.89 -11.35
C ALA A 182 -10.92 9.95 -10.37
N TYR A 183 -10.66 10.27 -9.10
CA TYR A 183 -11.71 10.46 -8.09
C TYR A 183 -12.65 11.62 -8.43
N GLN A 184 -12.11 12.73 -8.93
CA GLN A 184 -12.91 13.87 -9.40
C GLN A 184 -13.82 13.50 -10.58
N MET A 185 -13.29 12.78 -11.58
CA MET A 185 -14.06 12.29 -12.72
C MET A 185 -15.22 11.39 -12.31
N LEU A 186 -15.05 10.62 -11.24
CA LEU A 186 -16.08 9.73 -10.67
C LEU A 186 -16.97 10.42 -9.61
N GLY A 187 -16.85 11.75 -9.42
CA GLY A 187 -17.66 12.52 -8.49
C GLY A 187 -17.38 12.22 -7.01
N LYS A 188 -16.20 11.67 -6.66
CA LYS A 188 -15.81 11.23 -5.32
C LYS A 188 -14.45 11.80 -4.88
N LYS A 189 -14.17 13.07 -5.20
CA LYS A 189 -12.87 13.71 -4.91
C LYS A 189 -12.46 13.66 -3.43
N GLU A 190 -13.41 13.50 -2.52
CA GLU A 190 -13.18 13.43 -1.07
C GLU A 190 -12.86 12.00 -0.58
N ALA A 191 -12.98 10.99 -1.45
CA ALA A 191 -12.68 9.61 -1.08
C ALA A 191 -11.19 9.27 -1.12
N ILE A 192 -10.33 10.19 -1.57
CA ILE A 192 -8.87 10.10 -1.43
C ILE A 192 -8.37 11.17 -0.47
N GLY A 193 -7.66 10.74 0.57
CA GLY A 193 -7.08 11.61 1.59
C GLY A 193 -5.68 11.16 1.99
N TRP A 194 -4.99 12.02 2.72
CA TRP A 194 -3.67 11.73 3.27
C TRP A 194 -3.51 12.36 4.65
N ALA A 195 -2.74 11.69 5.49
CA ALA A 195 -2.41 12.13 6.82
C ALA A 195 -0.92 11.90 7.08
N TYR A 196 -0.23 12.93 7.55
CA TYR A 196 1.21 12.90 7.77
C TYR A 196 1.53 13.16 9.24
N ARG A 197 2.50 12.44 9.77
CA ARG A 197 2.96 12.56 11.16
C ARG A 197 4.42 12.98 11.24
N GLU A 198 4.78 13.61 12.34
CA GLU A 198 6.17 13.91 12.69
C GLU A 198 6.79 12.66 13.32
N SER A 199 7.43 11.83 12.53
CA SER A 199 8.19 10.63 12.95
C SER A 199 8.91 10.00 11.76
N GLY A 200 9.75 9.02 12.05
CA GLY A 200 10.38 8.14 11.04
C GLY A 200 9.52 6.92 10.69
N HIS A 201 10.18 5.85 10.26
CA HIS A 201 9.54 4.64 9.73
C HIS A 201 8.68 3.85 10.74
N ALA A 202 8.86 4.06 12.06
CA ALA A 202 8.15 3.28 13.07
C ALA A 202 6.63 3.42 12.96
N HIS A 203 5.91 2.30 13.10
CA HIS A 203 4.45 2.27 13.17
C HIS A 203 4.01 2.57 14.62
N LEU A 204 3.60 3.81 14.87
CA LEU A 204 3.25 4.27 16.21
C LEU A 204 1.75 4.19 16.46
N LEU A 205 1.35 3.77 17.67
CA LEU A 205 -0.06 3.66 18.09
C LEU A 205 -0.72 5.01 18.43
N ALA A 206 0.08 6.00 18.81
CA ALA A 206 -0.40 7.34 19.14
C ALA A 206 0.42 8.38 18.38
N VAL A 207 -0.21 9.10 17.48
CA VAL A 207 0.44 10.11 16.66
C VAL A 207 -0.47 11.33 16.52
N ARG A 208 0.10 12.52 16.64
CA ARG A 208 -0.56 13.71 16.11
C ARG A 208 -0.55 13.63 14.60
N VAL A 209 -1.72 13.45 14.03
CA VAL A 209 -1.91 13.40 12.59
C VAL A 209 -2.26 14.79 12.10
N ARG A 210 -1.45 15.32 11.19
CA ARG A 210 -1.81 16.53 10.45
C ARG A 210 -2.52 16.14 9.17
N VAL A 211 -3.82 16.41 9.09
CA VAL A 211 -4.56 16.25 7.85
C VAL A 211 -4.27 17.45 6.95
N LEU A 212 -3.55 17.22 5.88
CA LEU A 212 -3.31 18.25 4.88
C LEU A 212 -4.52 18.31 3.94
N GLY A 213 -5.23 19.44 3.99
CA GLY A 213 -6.30 19.72 3.03
C GLY A 213 -5.76 19.96 1.60
N PRO A 214 -6.63 20.13 0.60
CA PRO A 214 -6.28 20.18 -0.82
C PRO A 214 -5.30 21.28 -1.25
N VAL A 215 -4.86 22.15 -0.37
CA VAL A 215 -3.97 23.29 -0.69
C VAL A 215 -2.84 23.44 0.36
N GLY A 216 -2.45 22.35 1.03
CA GLY A 216 -1.34 22.41 2.01
C GLY A 216 -1.66 23.22 3.28
N ARG A 217 -2.91 23.57 3.53
CA ARG A 217 -3.32 24.21 4.79
C ARG A 217 -3.65 23.14 5.82
N LEU A 218 -3.13 23.31 7.02
CA LEU A 218 -3.55 22.54 8.19
C LEU A 218 -5.06 22.69 8.38
N GLN A 219 -5.83 21.61 8.27
CA GLN A 219 -7.26 21.67 8.49
C GLN A 219 -7.66 21.27 9.91
N GLU A 220 -6.88 20.45 10.62
CA GLU A 220 -7.08 20.17 12.07
C GLU A 220 -5.97 19.26 12.60
N GLU A 221 -5.59 19.42 13.87
CA GLU A 221 -4.86 18.41 14.64
C GLU A 221 -5.89 17.42 15.21
N VAL A 222 -5.96 16.22 14.66
CA VAL A 222 -6.77 15.16 15.24
C VAL A 222 -5.88 14.34 16.17
N GLY A 223 -6.03 14.52 17.47
CA GLY A 223 -5.48 13.60 18.48
C GLY A 223 -6.25 12.27 18.40
N VAL A 224 -5.51 11.16 18.23
CA VAL A 224 -6.05 9.80 18.27
C VAL A 224 -5.54 9.10 19.53
#